data_3baea6ce75c402c53ab303f7295d84b2
#
_entry.id   3baea6ce75c402c53ab303f7295d84b2
#
_cell.length_a   1.000
_cell.length_b   1.000
_cell.length_c   1.000
_cell.angle_alpha   90.00
_cell.angle_beta   90.00
_cell.angle_gamma   90.00
#
_symmetry.space_group_name_H-M   'P 1'
#
loop_
_entity.id
_entity.type
_entity.pdbx_description
1 polymer ?
#
loop_
_entity_poly.entity_id
_entity_poly.type
_entity_poly.pdbx_seq_one_letter_code
_entity_poly.pdbx_strand_id
1 'polypeptide(L)'
;MSAAPVPAHRAHLSARDCDLAAFRELVEQPTDPAAYPRAAAVERNVPVYDAGELRDDARTAAELVHALADGPGIVVLKRAFPDPAVVDRATAVFDALIAEQRASGAAAGDHFAAPGSNDRVWNALEKAALRDPEAFADYYANDALALVARAWLGPGHQVTSQINVVNPGGAAQTVHRDYHLGFLSGEAAAAYPAHVHRLSPVLTLQGAVAHCDMPVESGPTLYLPHSQKYEPGYLAWRLPEFRAYFEAHHVQLPLAKGDAVFFNPALFHAAGANRSADVRRMANLLQVSSAFGRAMETVDREAVVNAVYPVLLRRKAEGVGERWLEQVVAASAEGYPFPTNLDRDPPADGLAPPSQADVVRRALREEWTPQALRARLRADRVRRESR
;
A
#
# COMPACT_ATOMS: atom_id res chain seq x y z
N MET A 1 41.47 14.52 28.56
CA MET A 1 40.66 13.38 28.14
C MET A 1 40.32 13.61 26.68
N SER A 2 40.95 12.85 25.76
CA SER A 2 40.62 12.95 24.32
C SER A 2 39.21 12.36 24.12
N ALA A 3 38.30 13.16 23.60
CA ALA A 3 36.98 12.66 23.22
C ALA A 3 37.16 11.54 22.18
N ALA A 4 36.56 10.37 22.41
CA ALA A 4 36.52 9.31 21.40
C ALA A 4 35.98 9.92 20.08
N PRO A 5 36.62 9.63 18.95
CA PRO A 5 36.13 10.13 17.67
C PRO A 5 34.67 9.68 17.47
N VAL A 6 33.81 10.63 17.17
CA VAL A 6 32.43 10.33 16.77
C VAL A 6 32.52 9.33 15.61
N PRO A 7 31.86 8.17 15.67
CA PRO A 7 31.81 7.25 14.53
C PRO A 7 31.45 8.07 13.30
N ALA A 8 32.19 7.88 12.20
CA ALA A 8 31.92 8.58 10.96
C ALA A 8 30.56 8.13 10.41
N HIS A 9 29.49 8.68 10.94
CA HIS A 9 28.17 8.56 10.32
C HIS A 9 28.26 9.23 8.97
N ARG A 10 28.05 8.46 7.91
CA ARG A 10 27.94 9.02 6.58
C ARG A 10 26.76 9.98 6.57
N ALA A 11 27.02 11.24 6.35
CA ALA A 11 25.94 12.23 6.26
C ALA A 11 25.05 11.98 5.05
N HIS A 12 25.62 11.51 3.94
CA HIS A 12 24.95 11.19 2.67
C HIS A 12 25.48 9.88 2.12
N LEU A 13 24.64 9.25 1.28
CA LEU A 13 24.99 8.05 0.52
C LEU A 13 25.23 8.41 -0.95
N SER A 14 26.09 7.66 -1.61
CA SER A 14 26.41 7.79 -3.03
C SER A 14 26.47 6.41 -3.69
N ALA A 15 26.55 6.36 -5.01
CA ALA A 15 26.75 5.10 -5.74
C ALA A 15 28.05 4.37 -5.34
N ARG A 16 29.06 5.10 -4.81
CA ARG A 16 30.32 4.50 -4.32
C ARG A 16 30.14 3.70 -3.02
N ASP A 17 29.03 3.92 -2.32
CA ASP A 17 28.67 3.20 -1.10
C ASP A 17 27.91 1.89 -1.40
N CYS A 18 27.62 1.63 -2.68
CA CYS A 18 26.95 0.41 -3.12
C CYS A 18 28.00 -0.69 -3.31
N ASP A 19 27.91 -1.71 -2.47
CA ASP A 19 28.77 -2.89 -2.47
C ASP A 19 27.90 -4.13 -2.72
N LEU A 20 28.11 -4.79 -3.86
CA LEU A 20 27.35 -5.98 -4.25
C LEU A 20 27.65 -7.18 -3.32
N ALA A 21 28.85 -7.30 -2.78
CA ALA A 21 29.19 -8.40 -1.88
C ALA A 21 28.42 -8.26 -0.56
N ALA A 22 28.43 -7.08 0.04
CA ALA A 22 27.63 -6.79 1.24
C ALA A 22 26.11 -6.91 1.00
N PHE A 23 25.64 -6.55 -0.20
CA PHE A 23 24.25 -6.77 -0.59
C PHE A 23 23.90 -8.26 -0.64
N ARG A 24 24.76 -9.08 -1.26
CA ARG A 24 24.57 -10.53 -1.34
C ARG A 24 24.51 -11.19 0.02
N GLU A 25 25.38 -10.82 0.96
CA GLU A 25 25.35 -11.34 2.34
C GLU A 25 23.98 -11.12 3.01
N LEU A 26 23.31 -10.01 2.70
CA LEU A 26 21.97 -9.71 3.23
C LEU A 26 20.87 -10.53 2.55
N VAL A 27 20.88 -10.64 1.22
CA VAL A 27 19.78 -11.23 0.46
C VAL A 27 19.87 -12.75 0.32
N GLU A 28 21.05 -13.34 0.52
CA GLU A 28 21.26 -14.78 0.49
C GLU A 28 20.93 -15.46 1.85
N GLN A 29 20.52 -14.67 2.86
CA GLN A 29 20.10 -15.20 4.15
C GLN A 29 18.78 -15.99 4.01
N PRO A 30 18.68 -17.20 4.59
CA PRO A 30 17.43 -17.92 4.62
C PRO A 30 16.46 -17.29 5.63
N THR A 31 15.18 -17.30 5.31
CA THR A 31 14.12 -16.97 6.26
C THR A 31 13.85 -18.16 7.16
N ASP A 32 14.13 -18.01 8.46
CA ASP A 32 13.89 -19.07 9.44
C ASP A 32 12.37 -19.21 9.71
N PRO A 33 11.72 -20.34 9.39
CA PRO A 33 10.31 -20.56 9.68
C PRO A 33 9.95 -20.44 11.18
N ALA A 34 10.90 -20.71 12.08
CA ALA A 34 10.66 -20.62 13.51
C ALA A 34 10.43 -19.18 13.99
N ALA A 35 10.89 -18.19 13.22
CA ALA A 35 10.60 -16.77 13.48
C ALA A 35 9.15 -16.36 13.13
N TYR A 36 8.41 -17.22 12.42
CA TYR A 36 7.05 -16.94 11.91
C TYR A 36 6.05 -18.02 12.33
N PRO A 37 5.81 -18.22 13.63
CA PRO A 37 4.96 -19.29 14.13
C PRO A 37 3.48 -19.19 13.73
N ARG A 38 3.04 -18.06 13.20
CA ARG A 38 1.67 -17.84 12.71
C ARG A 38 1.55 -18.01 11.19
N ALA A 39 2.68 -18.07 10.49
CA ALA A 39 2.68 -18.40 9.07
C ALA A 39 2.33 -19.87 8.86
N ALA A 40 1.50 -20.16 7.87
CA ALA A 40 1.19 -21.53 7.45
C ALA A 40 2.40 -22.20 6.79
N ALA A 41 3.24 -21.41 6.13
CA ALA A 41 4.49 -21.86 5.51
C ALA A 41 5.46 -20.70 5.30
N VAL A 42 6.73 -21.02 5.05
CA VAL A 42 7.69 -20.11 4.44
C VAL A 42 8.04 -20.67 3.05
N GLU A 43 7.61 -19.97 2.01
CA GLU A 43 7.81 -20.40 0.63
C GLU A 43 8.79 -19.46 -0.08
N ARG A 44 9.89 -19.99 -0.59
CA ARG A 44 10.91 -19.17 -1.29
C ARG A 44 11.36 -17.95 -0.48
N ASN A 45 11.60 -18.14 0.80
CA ASN A 45 11.94 -17.09 1.78
C ASN A 45 10.79 -16.12 2.13
N VAL A 46 9.55 -16.37 1.73
CA VAL A 46 8.39 -15.50 2.01
C VAL A 46 7.45 -16.19 3.00
N PRO A 47 7.12 -15.57 4.15
CA PRO A 47 6.09 -16.06 5.04
C PRO A 47 4.72 -15.98 4.37
N VAL A 48 4.01 -17.11 4.36
CA VAL A 48 2.67 -17.26 3.79
C VAL A 48 1.70 -17.54 4.92
N TYR A 49 0.72 -16.67 5.10
CA TYR A 49 -0.31 -16.76 6.13
C TYR A 49 -1.64 -17.17 5.52
N ASP A 50 -2.45 -17.87 6.30
CA ASP A 50 -3.88 -17.99 6.05
C ASP A 50 -4.59 -16.82 6.74
N ALA A 51 -5.21 -15.94 5.98
CA ALA A 51 -5.86 -14.75 6.54
C ALA A 51 -7.00 -15.08 7.51
N GLY A 52 -7.70 -16.20 7.29
CA GLY A 52 -8.79 -16.66 8.16
C GLY A 52 -8.31 -17.12 9.55
N GLU A 53 -7.04 -17.46 9.70
CA GLU A 53 -6.44 -17.90 10.97
C GLU A 53 -5.69 -16.77 11.70
N LEU A 54 -5.44 -15.66 11.03
CA LEU A 54 -4.78 -14.51 11.63
C LEU A 54 -5.68 -13.83 12.66
N ARG A 55 -5.14 -13.64 13.86
CA ARG A 55 -5.80 -12.88 14.93
C ARG A 55 -5.29 -11.45 14.93
N ASP A 56 -6.20 -10.52 15.18
CA ASP A 56 -5.86 -9.11 15.39
C ASP A 56 -5.38 -8.91 16.83
N ASP A 57 -4.14 -9.33 17.08
CA ASP A 57 -3.48 -9.23 18.39
C ASP A 57 -2.05 -8.71 18.28
N ALA A 58 -1.48 -8.30 19.41
CA ALA A 58 -0.13 -7.75 19.47
C ALA A 58 0.97 -8.71 18.99
N ARG A 59 0.78 -10.02 19.08
CA ARG A 59 1.75 -11.01 18.62
C ARG A 59 1.74 -11.11 17.11
N THR A 60 0.56 -11.14 16.49
CA THR A 60 0.42 -11.10 15.03
C THR A 60 1.01 -9.80 14.48
N ALA A 61 0.69 -8.67 15.10
CA ALA A 61 1.25 -7.39 14.68
C ALA A 61 2.78 -7.36 14.77
N ALA A 62 3.36 -7.86 15.86
CA ALA A 62 4.82 -7.92 16.04
C ALA A 62 5.48 -8.83 15.00
N GLU A 63 4.88 -9.98 14.66
CA GLU A 63 5.41 -10.90 13.66
C GLU A 63 5.36 -10.30 12.24
N LEU A 64 4.25 -9.62 11.89
CA LEU A 64 4.12 -8.90 10.61
C LEU A 64 5.13 -7.75 10.51
N VAL A 65 5.33 -6.97 11.58
CA VAL A 65 6.35 -5.90 11.62
C VAL A 65 7.74 -6.50 11.44
N HIS A 66 8.06 -7.57 12.16
CA HIS A 66 9.34 -8.26 11.99
C HIS A 66 9.54 -8.75 10.55
N ALA A 67 8.52 -9.36 9.95
CA ALA A 67 8.60 -9.83 8.56
C ALA A 67 8.91 -8.69 7.58
N LEU A 68 8.27 -7.52 7.76
CA LEU A 68 8.40 -6.37 6.86
C LEU A 68 9.66 -5.53 7.12
N ALA A 69 10.13 -5.42 8.37
CA ALA A 69 11.30 -4.61 8.74
C ALA A 69 12.61 -5.40 8.63
N ASP A 70 12.72 -6.45 9.47
CA ASP A 70 13.97 -7.16 9.75
C ASP A 70 14.06 -8.51 9.05
N GLY A 71 12.92 -9.06 8.65
CA GLY A 71 12.78 -10.32 7.93
C GLY A 71 12.92 -10.16 6.42
N PRO A 72 12.17 -10.96 5.64
CA PRO A 72 12.25 -10.96 4.17
C PRO A 72 11.69 -9.70 3.50
N GLY A 73 10.97 -8.83 4.23
CA GLY A 73 10.38 -7.60 3.69
C GLY A 73 9.06 -7.79 2.95
N ILE A 74 8.51 -8.99 2.99
CA ILE A 74 7.30 -9.36 2.25
C ILE A 74 6.51 -10.44 3.00
N VAL A 75 5.19 -10.39 2.91
CA VAL A 75 4.26 -11.41 3.41
C VAL A 75 3.16 -11.66 2.38
N VAL A 76 2.70 -12.91 2.29
CA VAL A 76 1.54 -13.31 1.48
C VAL A 76 0.40 -13.71 2.41
N LEU A 77 -0.79 -13.20 2.15
CA LEU A 77 -2.02 -13.55 2.86
C LEU A 77 -2.94 -14.32 1.91
N LYS A 78 -2.99 -15.61 2.08
CA LYS A 78 -3.93 -16.46 1.35
C LYS A 78 -5.34 -16.21 1.85
N ARG A 79 -6.31 -16.20 0.93
CA ARG A 79 -7.71 -15.99 1.26
C ARG A 79 -7.97 -14.69 2.03
N ALA A 80 -7.22 -13.61 1.71
CA ALA A 80 -7.46 -12.30 2.29
C ALA A 80 -8.90 -11.82 2.07
N PHE A 81 -9.52 -12.25 0.97
CA PHE A 81 -10.93 -12.13 0.68
C PHE A 81 -11.56 -13.53 0.66
N PRO A 82 -12.16 -13.97 1.78
CA PRO A 82 -12.76 -15.31 1.86
C PRO A 82 -13.99 -15.47 0.98
N ASP A 83 -14.74 -14.38 0.73
CA ASP A 83 -15.83 -14.33 -0.23
C ASP A 83 -15.36 -13.74 -1.57
N PRO A 84 -15.17 -14.57 -2.61
CA PRO A 84 -14.73 -14.09 -3.92
C PRO A 84 -15.74 -13.14 -4.59
N ALA A 85 -17.02 -13.15 -4.19
CA ALA A 85 -18.04 -12.26 -4.75
C ALA A 85 -17.74 -10.79 -4.43
N VAL A 86 -17.06 -10.50 -3.32
CA VAL A 86 -16.60 -9.13 -2.98
C VAL A 86 -15.57 -8.66 -4.01
N VAL A 87 -14.61 -9.52 -4.34
CA VAL A 87 -13.59 -9.23 -5.37
C VAL A 87 -14.23 -9.09 -6.74
N ASP A 88 -15.20 -9.94 -7.09
CA ASP A 88 -15.89 -9.90 -8.38
C ASP A 88 -16.68 -8.61 -8.57
N ARG A 89 -17.38 -8.13 -7.53
CA ARG A 89 -18.08 -6.83 -7.60
C ARG A 89 -17.11 -5.66 -7.79
N ALA A 90 -16.00 -5.65 -7.05
CA ALA A 90 -14.97 -4.64 -7.22
C ALA A 90 -14.33 -4.72 -8.62
N THR A 91 -14.07 -5.93 -9.14
CA THR A 91 -13.56 -6.15 -10.49
C THR A 91 -14.50 -5.54 -11.55
N ALA A 92 -15.82 -5.74 -11.41
CA ALA A 92 -16.80 -5.16 -12.33
C ALA A 92 -16.75 -3.62 -12.33
N VAL A 93 -16.57 -2.98 -11.14
CA VAL A 93 -16.40 -1.53 -11.04
C VAL A 93 -15.13 -1.08 -11.77
N PHE A 94 -14.01 -1.78 -11.57
CA PHE A 94 -12.74 -1.43 -12.20
C PHE A 94 -12.76 -1.65 -13.72
N ASP A 95 -13.39 -2.73 -14.18
CA ASP A 95 -13.55 -2.98 -15.63
C ASP A 95 -14.40 -1.91 -16.31
N ALA A 96 -15.43 -1.42 -15.64
CA ALA A 96 -16.22 -0.31 -16.14
C ALA A 96 -15.40 1.00 -16.22
N LEU A 97 -14.54 1.27 -15.22
CA LEU A 97 -13.63 2.43 -15.24
C LEU A 97 -12.60 2.32 -16.39
N ILE A 98 -12.06 1.13 -16.64
CA ILE A 98 -11.15 0.87 -17.76
C ILE A 98 -11.86 1.09 -19.10
N ALA A 99 -13.10 0.58 -19.25
CA ALA A 99 -13.89 0.76 -20.45
C ALA A 99 -14.18 2.24 -20.76
N GLU A 100 -14.51 3.03 -19.73
CA GLU A 100 -14.73 4.48 -19.85
C GLU A 100 -13.45 5.22 -20.25
N GLN A 101 -12.30 4.89 -19.64
CA GLN A 101 -11.01 5.48 -20.02
C GLN A 101 -10.68 5.19 -21.48
N ARG A 102 -10.88 3.95 -21.95
CA ARG A 102 -10.67 3.58 -23.35
C ARG A 102 -11.60 4.34 -24.29
N ALA A 103 -12.89 4.46 -23.94
CA ALA A 103 -13.88 5.17 -24.74
C ALA A 103 -13.60 6.68 -24.84
N SER A 104 -13.03 7.30 -23.77
CA SER A 104 -12.69 8.72 -23.77
C SER A 104 -11.41 9.07 -24.53
N GLY A 105 -10.67 8.08 -25.03
CA GLY A 105 -9.37 8.29 -25.67
C GLY A 105 -8.28 8.79 -24.72
N ALA A 106 -8.54 8.83 -23.41
CA ALA A 106 -7.52 9.11 -22.43
C ALA A 106 -6.46 8.02 -22.51
N ALA A 107 -5.20 8.40 -22.74
CA ALA A 107 -4.10 7.47 -22.82
C ALA A 107 -3.98 6.69 -21.51
N ALA A 108 -4.60 5.52 -21.46
CA ALA A 108 -4.49 4.59 -20.35
C ALA A 108 -3.15 3.84 -20.48
N GLY A 109 -2.03 4.56 -20.38
CA GLY A 109 -0.69 3.99 -20.46
C GLY A 109 -0.03 3.93 -19.08
N ASP A 110 0.60 2.82 -18.78
CA ASP A 110 1.63 2.75 -17.76
C ASP A 110 2.89 3.43 -18.35
N HIS A 111 3.59 4.25 -17.58
CA HIS A 111 4.87 4.86 -18.00
C HIS A 111 5.95 3.82 -18.36
N PHE A 112 5.69 2.56 -18.07
CA PHE A 112 6.61 1.44 -18.23
C PHE A 112 6.20 0.45 -19.33
N ALA A 113 5.09 0.67 -20.07
CA ALA A 113 4.56 -0.30 -21.01
C ALA A 113 4.13 0.32 -22.35
N ALA A 114 4.27 -0.45 -23.42
CA ALA A 114 3.78 -0.05 -24.74
C ALA A 114 2.24 0.15 -24.72
N PRO A 115 1.68 1.09 -25.48
CA PRO A 115 0.25 1.28 -25.56
C PRO A 115 -0.50 -0.02 -25.90
N GLY A 116 -1.53 -0.36 -25.09
CA GLY A 116 -2.34 -1.56 -25.29
C GLY A 116 -1.83 -2.84 -24.61
N SER A 117 -0.61 -2.88 -24.11
CA SER A 117 -0.09 -4.04 -23.37
C SER A 117 -0.59 -4.09 -21.92
N ASN A 118 -0.89 -2.94 -21.34
CA ASN A 118 -1.39 -2.81 -19.96
C ASN A 118 -2.55 -1.82 -19.90
N ASP A 119 -3.46 -2.02 -18.92
CA ASP A 119 -4.42 -1.01 -18.50
C ASP A 119 -4.07 -0.54 -17.09
N ARG A 120 -4.15 0.77 -16.86
CA ARG A 120 -3.90 1.38 -15.56
C ARG A 120 -5.04 2.31 -15.19
N VAL A 121 -5.62 2.13 -14.00
CA VAL A 121 -6.53 3.12 -13.42
C VAL A 121 -5.81 3.76 -12.23
N TRP A 122 -5.42 5.01 -12.39
CA TRP A 122 -4.87 5.84 -11.33
C TRP A 122 -5.98 6.36 -10.44
N ASN A 123 -5.69 6.60 -9.16
CA ASN A 123 -6.67 7.05 -8.15
C ASN A 123 -7.92 6.14 -8.13
N ALA A 124 -7.70 4.84 -8.20
CA ALA A 124 -8.78 3.85 -8.29
C ALA A 124 -9.65 3.82 -7.03
N LEU A 125 -9.08 4.12 -5.87
CA LEU A 125 -9.81 4.18 -4.60
C LEU A 125 -10.94 5.21 -4.67
N GLU A 126 -10.64 6.46 -5.03
CA GLU A 126 -11.63 7.53 -5.15
C GLU A 126 -12.68 7.21 -6.23
N LYS A 127 -12.21 6.81 -7.41
CA LYS A 127 -13.09 6.48 -8.53
C LYS A 127 -14.07 5.36 -8.21
N ALA A 128 -13.61 4.33 -7.49
CA ALA A 128 -14.48 3.23 -7.05
C ALA A 128 -15.51 3.71 -6.01
N ALA A 129 -15.08 4.51 -5.03
CA ALA A 129 -15.97 5.03 -3.99
C ALA A 129 -17.09 5.91 -4.58
N LEU A 130 -16.76 6.74 -5.59
CA LEU A 130 -17.73 7.62 -6.23
C LEU A 130 -18.65 6.86 -7.20
N ARG A 131 -18.17 5.79 -7.81
CA ARG A 131 -18.95 5.00 -8.77
C ARG A 131 -19.89 4.02 -8.10
N ASP A 132 -19.40 3.24 -7.13
CA ASP A 132 -20.17 2.24 -6.39
C ASP A 132 -19.70 2.21 -4.92
N PRO A 133 -20.28 3.09 -4.08
CA PRO A 133 -19.92 3.15 -2.66
C PRO A 133 -20.25 1.88 -1.88
N GLU A 134 -21.18 1.04 -2.35
CA GLU A 134 -21.49 -0.26 -1.75
C GLU A 134 -20.34 -1.25 -1.98
N ALA A 135 -19.95 -1.44 -3.24
CA ALA A 135 -18.83 -2.31 -3.59
C ALA A 135 -17.54 -1.83 -2.94
N PHE A 136 -17.33 -0.51 -2.86
CA PHE A 136 -16.21 0.10 -2.14
C PHE A 136 -16.21 -0.29 -0.66
N ALA A 137 -17.34 -0.11 0.02
CA ALA A 137 -17.45 -0.39 1.45
C ALA A 137 -17.21 -1.88 1.75
N ASP A 138 -17.85 -2.78 1.01
CA ASP A 138 -17.65 -4.22 1.16
C ASP A 138 -16.20 -4.64 0.88
N TYR A 139 -15.54 -4.01 -0.09
CA TYR A 139 -14.15 -4.34 -0.45
C TYR A 139 -13.13 -3.86 0.58
N TYR A 140 -13.28 -2.62 1.08
CA TYR A 140 -12.33 -2.06 2.04
C TYR A 140 -12.66 -2.39 3.50
N ALA A 141 -13.82 -2.96 3.79
CA ALA A 141 -14.14 -3.57 5.08
C ALA A 141 -13.44 -4.94 5.23
N ASN A 142 -12.13 -4.96 5.07
CA ASN A 142 -11.33 -6.18 5.02
C ASN A 142 -10.36 -6.27 6.20
N ASP A 143 -10.51 -7.33 7.00
CA ASP A 143 -9.72 -7.56 8.22
C ASP A 143 -8.23 -7.72 7.95
N ALA A 144 -7.87 -8.43 6.88
CA ALA A 144 -6.48 -8.72 6.56
C ALA A 144 -5.73 -7.45 6.11
N LEU A 145 -6.35 -6.65 5.24
CA LEU A 145 -5.78 -5.38 4.78
C LEU A 145 -5.60 -4.41 5.94
N ALA A 146 -6.63 -4.26 6.79
CA ALA A 146 -6.59 -3.38 7.94
C ALA A 146 -5.56 -3.82 8.98
N LEU A 147 -5.41 -5.14 9.22
CA LEU A 147 -4.44 -5.68 10.17
C LEU A 147 -3.01 -5.32 9.76
N VAL A 148 -2.62 -5.61 8.50
CA VAL A 148 -1.25 -5.34 8.05
C VAL A 148 -0.96 -3.84 8.02
N ALA A 149 -1.91 -3.02 7.53
CA ALA A 149 -1.75 -1.57 7.49
C ALA A 149 -1.58 -0.97 8.90
N ARG A 150 -2.40 -1.40 9.87
CA ARG A 150 -2.26 -0.95 11.27
C ARG A 150 -0.98 -1.45 11.93
N ALA A 151 -0.60 -2.69 11.69
CA ALA A 151 0.63 -3.26 12.24
C ALA A 151 1.85 -2.46 11.79
N TRP A 152 1.93 -2.10 10.51
CA TRP A 152 3.09 -1.41 9.95
C TRP A 152 3.06 0.11 10.16
N LEU A 153 1.91 0.77 9.93
CA LEU A 153 1.80 2.22 9.87
C LEU A 153 1.10 2.86 11.08
N GLY A 154 0.44 2.06 11.90
CA GLY A 154 -0.35 2.57 13.02
C GLY A 154 -1.69 3.18 12.58
N PRO A 155 -2.36 3.90 13.49
CA PRO A 155 -3.63 4.56 13.21
C PRO A 155 -3.47 5.76 12.29
N GLY A 156 -4.55 6.14 11.61
CA GLY A 156 -4.58 7.32 10.73
C GLY A 156 -3.85 7.13 9.41
N HIS A 157 -3.44 5.91 9.06
CA HIS A 157 -2.85 5.62 7.76
C HIS A 157 -3.81 5.96 6.62
N GLN A 158 -3.25 6.25 5.44
CA GLN A 158 -3.98 6.70 4.27
C GLN A 158 -3.88 5.66 3.15
N VAL A 159 -4.99 5.08 2.75
CA VAL A 159 -5.03 4.13 1.63
C VAL A 159 -5.20 4.91 0.33
N THR A 160 -4.35 4.62 -0.66
CA THR A 160 -4.57 4.92 -2.07
C THR A 160 -4.46 3.63 -2.88
N SER A 161 -5.01 3.58 -4.07
CA SER A 161 -4.92 2.36 -4.87
C SER A 161 -4.95 2.63 -6.37
N GLN A 162 -4.37 1.69 -7.10
CA GLN A 162 -4.29 1.72 -8.56
C GLN A 162 -4.63 0.35 -9.10
N ILE A 163 -5.44 0.30 -10.15
CA ILE A 163 -5.65 -0.95 -10.85
C ILE A 163 -4.59 -1.12 -11.91
N ASN A 164 -3.98 -2.27 -11.92
CA ASN A 164 -3.01 -2.68 -12.93
C ASN A 164 -3.46 -3.96 -13.61
N VAL A 165 -3.62 -3.89 -14.92
CA VAL A 165 -3.90 -5.04 -15.77
C VAL A 165 -2.72 -5.24 -16.72
N VAL A 166 -2.18 -6.46 -16.72
CA VAL A 166 -1.15 -6.86 -17.69
C VAL A 166 -1.72 -7.95 -18.58
N ASN A 167 -1.92 -7.60 -19.83
CA ASN A 167 -2.46 -8.52 -20.83
C ASN A 167 -1.43 -9.60 -21.23
N PRO A 168 -1.85 -10.73 -21.82
CA PRO A 168 -0.93 -11.69 -22.42
C PRO A 168 0.09 -11.02 -23.33
N GLY A 169 1.37 -11.35 -23.17
CA GLY A 169 2.49 -10.71 -23.89
C GLY A 169 3.00 -9.41 -23.27
N GLY A 170 2.41 -8.92 -22.19
CA GLY A 170 2.91 -7.75 -21.48
C GLY A 170 4.31 -7.96 -20.91
N ALA A 171 5.21 -6.98 -21.10
CA ALA A 171 6.60 -7.06 -20.69
C ALA A 171 6.77 -6.90 -19.17
N ALA A 172 7.87 -7.43 -18.64
CA ALA A 172 8.31 -7.18 -17.27
C ALA A 172 8.76 -5.72 -17.09
N GLN A 173 8.66 -5.23 -15.86
CA GLN A 173 9.30 -3.98 -15.47
C GLN A 173 10.77 -4.23 -15.10
N THR A 174 11.56 -3.16 -15.15
CA THR A 174 12.90 -3.15 -14.54
C THR A 174 12.76 -3.15 -13.02
N VAL A 175 13.67 -3.84 -12.32
CA VAL A 175 13.76 -3.79 -10.86
C VAL A 175 13.83 -2.35 -10.34
N HIS A 176 13.15 -2.09 -9.24
CA HIS A 176 13.13 -0.77 -8.59
C HIS A 176 12.83 -0.89 -7.10
N ARG A 177 12.97 0.22 -6.39
CA ARG A 177 12.36 0.52 -5.09
C ARG A 177 11.35 1.64 -5.29
N ASP A 178 10.24 1.55 -4.62
CA ASP A 178 9.19 2.56 -4.70
C ASP A 178 9.26 3.58 -3.56
N TYR A 179 8.40 4.58 -3.68
CA TYR A 179 8.16 5.70 -2.78
C TYR A 179 9.33 6.66 -2.60
N HIS A 180 8.98 7.89 -2.41
CA HIS A 180 9.85 9.03 -2.12
C HIS A 180 11.14 8.99 -2.97
N LEU A 181 12.22 8.42 -2.40
CA LEU A 181 13.53 8.34 -3.06
C LEU A 181 13.54 7.42 -4.28
N GLY A 182 12.63 6.45 -4.35
CA GLY A 182 12.51 5.53 -5.49
C GLY A 182 12.06 6.21 -6.77
N PHE A 183 11.24 7.27 -6.67
CA PHE A 183 10.73 8.05 -7.80
C PHE A 183 11.68 9.17 -8.25
N LEU A 184 12.79 9.37 -7.54
CA LEU A 184 13.78 10.39 -7.87
C LEU A 184 14.89 9.82 -8.77
N SER A 185 15.66 10.69 -9.43
CA SER A 185 16.93 10.28 -10.04
C SER A 185 17.93 9.82 -8.97
N GLY A 186 18.95 9.05 -9.34
CA GLY A 186 20.00 8.65 -8.41
C GLY A 186 20.71 9.85 -7.76
N GLU A 187 20.96 10.91 -8.52
CA GLU A 187 21.56 12.15 -8.04
C GLU A 187 20.65 12.86 -7.02
N ALA A 188 19.36 13.00 -7.34
CA ALA A 188 18.39 13.61 -6.43
C ALA A 188 18.20 12.78 -5.15
N ALA A 189 18.20 11.46 -5.24
CA ALA A 189 18.13 10.59 -4.07
C ALA A 189 19.38 10.70 -3.19
N ALA A 190 20.58 10.80 -3.79
CA ALA A 190 21.84 10.97 -3.08
C ALA A 190 21.96 12.34 -2.35
N ALA A 191 21.19 13.34 -2.75
CA ALA A 191 21.13 14.63 -2.07
C ALA A 191 20.44 14.57 -0.70
N TYR A 192 19.69 13.51 -0.42
CA TYR A 192 19.06 13.32 0.89
C TYR A 192 20.03 12.69 1.90
N PRO A 193 19.99 13.12 3.18
CA PRO A 193 20.82 12.54 4.24
C PRO A 193 20.57 11.03 4.39
N ALA A 194 21.60 10.29 4.79
CA ALA A 194 21.54 8.82 4.93
C ALA A 194 20.39 8.33 5.80
N HIS A 195 20.05 9.01 6.90
CA HIS A 195 18.96 8.62 7.76
C HIS A 195 17.58 8.74 7.07
N VAL A 196 17.41 9.58 6.04
CA VAL A 196 16.17 9.70 5.28
C VAL A 196 15.98 8.46 4.38
N HIS A 197 17.06 7.82 3.93
CA HIS A 197 16.98 6.55 3.21
C HIS A 197 16.39 5.42 4.06
N ARG A 198 16.61 5.46 5.38
CA ARG A 198 16.00 4.51 6.34
C ARG A 198 14.58 4.92 6.75
N LEU A 199 14.27 6.21 6.78
CA LEU A 199 12.95 6.72 7.13
C LEU A 199 11.91 6.44 6.04
N SER A 200 12.29 6.62 4.76
CA SER A 200 11.36 6.48 3.63
C SER A 200 10.55 5.17 3.65
N PRO A 201 11.17 3.99 3.81
CA PRO A 201 10.42 2.72 3.80
C PRO A 201 9.45 2.54 4.96
N VAL A 202 9.68 3.16 6.11
CA VAL A 202 8.80 2.99 7.29
C VAL A 202 7.55 3.87 7.25
N LEU A 203 7.51 4.85 6.34
CA LEU A 203 6.36 5.74 6.16
C LEU A 203 5.31 5.20 5.18
N THR A 204 5.58 4.10 4.53
CA THR A 204 4.72 3.53 3.48
C THR A 204 4.67 2.02 3.54
N LEU A 205 3.60 1.45 3.00
CA LEU A 205 3.40 0.02 2.81
C LEU A 205 2.85 -0.19 1.41
N GLN A 206 3.44 -1.12 0.67
CA GLN A 206 2.86 -1.56 -0.59
C GLN A 206 2.14 -2.88 -0.43
N GLY A 207 1.12 -3.06 -1.25
CA GLY A 207 0.40 -4.31 -1.33
C GLY A 207 -0.27 -4.49 -2.68
N ALA A 208 -0.77 -5.69 -2.89
CA ALA A 208 -1.60 -6.00 -4.04
C ALA A 208 -2.65 -7.04 -3.65
N VAL A 209 -3.87 -6.86 -4.15
CA VAL A 209 -4.93 -7.86 -4.10
C VAL A 209 -5.08 -8.47 -5.49
N ALA A 210 -5.04 -9.79 -5.56
CA ALA A 210 -5.25 -10.52 -6.81
C ALA A 210 -6.74 -10.54 -7.19
N HIS A 211 -7.07 -9.99 -8.37
CA HIS A 211 -8.43 -9.97 -8.92
C HIS A 211 -8.71 -11.13 -9.89
N CYS A 212 -7.71 -11.96 -10.14
CA CYS A 212 -7.80 -13.22 -10.88
C CYS A 212 -6.77 -14.19 -10.32
N ASP A 213 -6.85 -15.45 -10.72
CA ASP A 213 -5.77 -16.38 -10.48
C ASP A 213 -4.53 -15.94 -11.26
N MET A 214 -3.38 -15.95 -10.59
CA MET A 214 -2.09 -15.50 -11.13
C MET A 214 -1.08 -16.63 -11.02
N PRO A 215 -1.11 -17.61 -11.93
CA PRO A 215 -0.02 -18.58 -12.02
C PRO A 215 1.29 -17.87 -12.41
N VAL A 216 2.44 -18.49 -12.16
CA VAL A 216 3.76 -17.86 -12.35
C VAL A 216 3.96 -17.35 -13.79
N GLU A 217 3.44 -18.06 -14.79
CA GLU A 217 3.49 -17.66 -16.21
C GLU A 217 2.70 -16.37 -16.51
N SER A 218 1.69 -16.02 -15.71
CA SER A 218 0.99 -14.74 -15.85
C SER A 218 1.80 -13.54 -15.36
N GLY A 219 2.97 -13.81 -14.76
CA GLY A 219 3.92 -12.79 -14.35
C GLY A 219 3.54 -12.03 -13.07
N PRO A 220 3.10 -12.66 -11.96
CA PRO A 220 2.99 -11.96 -10.68
C PRO A 220 4.29 -11.24 -10.33
N THR A 221 4.23 -10.31 -9.40
CA THR A 221 5.39 -9.48 -9.05
C THR A 221 6.61 -10.32 -8.64
N LEU A 222 7.76 -9.90 -9.13
CA LEU A 222 9.08 -10.44 -8.80
C LEU A 222 9.58 -9.74 -7.54
N TYR A 223 10.15 -10.47 -6.59
CA TYR A 223 10.65 -9.94 -5.33
C TYR A 223 12.06 -10.47 -5.03
N LEU A 224 12.89 -9.68 -4.39
CA LEU A 224 14.16 -10.15 -3.82
C LEU A 224 14.07 -10.03 -2.29
N PRO A 225 13.73 -11.12 -1.57
CA PRO A 225 13.60 -11.11 -0.12
C PRO A 225 14.85 -10.55 0.56
N HIS A 226 14.68 -9.88 1.69
CA HIS A 226 15.72 -9.22 2.49
C HIS A 226 16.39 -7.99 1.89
N SER A 227 16.13 -7.64 0.62
CA SER A 227 16.79 -6.52 -0.05
C SER A 227 16.41 -5.14 0.50
N GLN A 228 15.27 -5.01 1.22
CA GLN A 228 14.89 -3.75 1.88
C GLN A 228 15.89 -3.33 2.96
N LYS A 229 16.62 -4.28 3.56
CA LYS A 229 17.60 -4.03 4.63
C LYS A 229 18.87 -3.34 4.14
N TYR A 230 19.14 -3.36 2.83
CA TYR A 230 20.33 -2.76 2.27
C TYR A 230 20.19 -1.22 2.22
N GLU A 231 20.93 -0.52 3.09
CA GLU A 231 20.79 0.94 3.26
C GLU A 231 20.99 1.73 1.96
N PRO A 232 22.05 1.48 1.12
CA PRO A 232 22.22 2.21 -0.12
C PRO A 232 21.26 1.78 -1.25
N GLY A 233 20.29 0.94 -0.97
CA GLY A 233 19.46 0.28 -1.98
C GLY A 233 18.69 1.21 -2.91
N TYR A 234 18.33 2.45 -2.50
CA TYR A 234 17.72 3.44 -3.39
C TYR A 234 18.68 3.95 -4.48
N LEU A 235 19.98 3.78 -4.28
CA LEU A 235 21.00 4.07 -5.29
C LEU A 235 21.41 2.80 -6.04
N ALA A 236 21.52 1.69 -5.32
CA ALA A 236 22.05 0.42 -5.81
C ALA A 236 21.19 -0.20 -6.93
N TRP A 237 19.86 -0.18 -6.82
CA TRP A 237 18.99 -0.84 -7.81
C TRP A 237 19.16 -0.29 -9.25
N ARG A 238 19.75 0.90 -9.39
CA ARG A 238 20.02 1.52 -10.68
C ARG A 238 21.30 1.00 -11.36
N LEU A 239 22.18 0.35 -10.57
CA LEU A 239 23.45 -0.13 -11.04
C LEU A 239 23.31 -1.46 -11.79
N PRO A 240 24.03 -1.66 -12.91
CA PRO A 240 23.87 -2.83 -13.76
C PRO A 240 24.07 -4.16 -13.03
N GLU A 241 25.08 -4.23 -12.14
CA GLU A 241 25.41 -5.43 -11.38
C GLU A 241 24.31 -5.84 -10.39
N PHE A 242 23.61 -4.87 -9.78
CA PHE A 242 22.48 -5.15 -8.89
C PHE A 242 21.23 -5.57 -9.68
N ARG A 243 21.03 -5.01 -10.87
CA ARG A 243 19.96 -5.43 -11.78
C ARG A 243 20.17 -6.87 -12.25
N ALA A 244 21.39 -7.19 -12.70
CA ALA A 244 21.73 -8.53 -13.13
C ALA A 244 21.57 -9.55 -11.98
N TYR A 245 21.96 -9.15 -10.75
CA TYR A 245 21.75 -9.99 -9.57
C TYR A 245 20.26 -10.24 -9.30
N PHE A 246 19.42 -9.19 -9.35
CA PHE A 246 17.98 -9.34 -9.18
C PHE A 246 17.36 -10.26 -10.23
N GLU A 247 17.72 -10.08 -11.50
CA GLU A 247 17.22 -10.91 -12.60
C GLU A 247 17.53 -12.40 -12.40
N ALA A 248 18.67 -12.71 -11.81
CA ALA A 248 19.09 -14.09 -11.57
C ALA A 248 18.51 -14.72 -10.29
N HIS A 249 18.10 -13.92 -9.27
CA HIS A 249 17.84 -14.43 -7.92
C HIS A 249 16.45 -14.05 -7.35
N HIS A 250 15.64 -13.31 -8.09
CA HIS A 250 14.29 -12.96 -7.63
C HIS A 250 13.42 -14.21 -7.40
N VAL A 251 12.45 -14.06 -6.53
CA VAL A 251 11.40 -15.05 -6.31
C VAL A 251 10.09 -14.55 -6.87
N GLN A 252 9.20 -15.48 -7.22
CA GLN A 252 7.88 -15.21 -7.72
C GLN A 252 6.91 -16.24 -7.14
N LEU A 253 5.79 -15.80 -6.61
CA LEU A 253 4.80 -16.68 -5.98
C LEU A 253 3.48 -16.58 -6.75
N PRO A 254 2.81 -17.71 -7.01
CA PRO A 254 1.47 -17.69 -7.58
C PRO A 254 0.47 -17.17 -6.54
N LEU A 255 -0.54 -16.43 -7.01
CA LEU A 255 -1.64 -15.96 -6.18
C LEU A 255 -2.96 -16.47 -6.75
N ALA A 256 -3.87 -16.87 -5.88
CA ALA A 256 -5.26 -17.09 -6.24
C ALA A 256 -6.06 -15.79 -6.15
N LYS A 257 -7.18 -15.69 -6.85
CA LYS A 257 -8.10 -14.56 -6.71
C LYS A 257 -8.52 -14.40 -5.24
N GLY A 258 -8.39 -13.18 -4.71
CA GLY A 258 -8.67 -12.88 -3.32
C GLY A 258 -7.49 -13.04 -2.36
N ASP A 259 -6.33 -13.53 -2.83
CA ASP A 259 -5.08 -13.44 -2.08
C ASP A 259 -4.56 -12.00 -2.05
N ALA A 260 -3.82 -11.65 -1.02
CA ALA A 260 -3.11 -10.38 -0.93
C ALA A 260 -1.63 -10.60 -0.63
N VAL A 261 -0.81 -9.70 -1.13
CA VAL A 261 0.61 -9.60 -0.78
C VAL A 261 0.90 -8.22 -0.25
N PHE A 262 1.71 -8.13 0.80
CA PHE A 262 2.21 -6.86 1.33
C PHE A 262 3.72 -6.91 1.44
N PHE A 263 4.36 -5.78 1.14
CA PHE A 263 5.81 -5.69 1.18
C PHE A 263 6.29 -4.28 1.51
N ASN A 264 7.48 -4.23 2.06
CA ASN A 264 8.19 -3.00 2.30
C ASN A 264 8.56 -2.33 0.96
N PRO A 265 8.25 -1.05 0.73
CA PRO A 265 8.51 -0.39 -0.56
C PRO A 265 10.01 -0.31 -0.92
N ALA A 266 10.91 -0.48 0.05
CA ALA A 266 12.34 -0.59 -0.20
C ALA A 266 12.80 -2.00 -0.63
N LEU A 267 11.91 -2.97 -0.71
CA LEU A 267 12.21 -4.28 -1.30
C LEU A 267 12.49 -4.11 -2.80
N PHE A 268 13.54 -4.75 -3.30
CA PHE A 268 13.76 -4.82 -4.75
C PHE A 268 12.65 -5.66 -5.37
N HIS A 269 11.90 -5.06 -6.27
CA HIS A 269 10.76 -5.70 -6.92
C HIS A 269 10.54 -5.20 -8.34
N ALA A 270 9.74 -5.92 -9.10
CA ALA A 270 9.32 -5.55 -10.45
C ALA A 270 8.05 -6.30 -10.84
N ALA A 271 7.24 -5.75 -11.74
CA ALA A 271 6.19 -6.54 -12.37
C ALA A 271 6.81 -7.60 -13.29
N GLY A 272 6.34 -8.85 -13.17
CA GLY A 272 6.76 -9.94 -14.05
C GLY A 272 6.11 -9.85 -15.44
N ALA A 273 6.77 -10.41 -16.45
CA ALA A 273 6.20 -10.52 -17.80
C ALA A 273 5.03 -11.52 -17.81
N ASN A 274 3.94 -11.15 -18.44
CA ASN A 274 2.83 -12.06 -18.67
C ASN A 274 3.10 -12.92 -19.91
N ARG A 275 3.50 -14.16 -19.70
CA ARG A 275 3.78 -15.17 -20.74
C ARG A 275 2.63 -16.15 -20.92
N SER A 276 1.52 -15.98 -20.19
CA SER A 276 0.33 -16.81 -20.36
C SER A 276 -0.35 -16.51 -21.70
N ALA A 277 -1.11 -17.48 -22.17
CA ALA A 277 -1.85 -17.33 -23.43
C ALA A 277 -3.13 -16.50 -23.27
N ASP A 278 -3.76 -16.53 -22.11
CA ASP A 278 -5.14 -16.11 -21.88
C ASP A 278 -5.40 -15.39 -20.55
N VAL A 279 -4.45 -15.37 -19.62
CA VAL A 279 -4.66 -14.70 -18.32
C VAL A 279 -4.52 -13.19 -18.48
N ARG A 280 -5.62 -12.47 -18.39
CA ARG A 280 -5.63 -11.02 -18.18
C ARG A 280 -5.32 -10.75 -16.70
N ARG A 281 -4.05 -10.64 -16.36
CA ARG A 281 -3.59 -10.47 -14.97
C ARG A 281 -4.02 -9.13 -14.41
N MET A 282 -4.93 -9.13 -13.45
CA MET A 282 -5.45 -7.92 -12.82
C MET A 282 -5.18 -7.91 -11.32
N ALA A 283 -4.61 -6.83 -10.83
CA ALA A 283 -4.38 -6.57 -9.42
C ALA A 283 -4.83 -5.16 -9.02
N ASN A 284 -5.36 -5.03 -7.81
CA ASN A 284 -5.48 -3.75 -7.14
C ASN A 284 -4.21 -3.51 -6.32
N LEU A 285 -3.38 -2.58 -6.78
CA LEU A 285 -2.13 -2.19 -6.11
C LEU A 285 -2.46 -1.21 -5.00
N LEU A 286 -2.26 -1.63 -3.76
CA LEU A 286 -2.48 -0.82 -2.58
C LEU A 286 -1.22 -0.02 -2.25
N GLN A 287 -1.41 1.28 -2.06
CA GLN A 287 -0.38 2.22 -1.70
C GLN A 287 -0.82 2.87 -0.40
N VAL A 288 -0.23 2.45 0.73
CA VAL A 288 -0.67 2.91 2.04
C VAL A 288 0.42 3.78 2.66
N SER A 289 0.07 4.99 3.05
CA SER A 289 0.97 5.93 3.69
C SER A 289 0.64 6.09 5.17
N SER A 290 1.66 6.33 5.99
CA SER A 290 1.44 6.65 7.41
C SER A 290 0.67 7.96 7.55
N ALA A 291 0.13 8.21 8.74
CA ALA A 291 -0.45 9.50 9.10
C ALA A 291 0.51 10.68 8.87
N PHE A 292 1.83 10.43 8.99
CA PHE A 292 2.89 11.46 8.91
C PHE A 292 3.48 11.59 7.50
N GLY A 293 3.24 10.59 6.63
CA GLY A 293 3.74 10.57 5.25
C GLY A 293 2.74 11.19 4.29
N ARG A 294 3.23 11.66 3.15
CA ARG A 294 2.34 12.07 2.06
C ARG A 294 1.86 10.82 1.32
N ALA A 295 0.55 10.76 1.06
CA ALA A 295 0.00 9.74 0.20
C ALA A 295 0.55 9.89 -1.23
N MET A 296 0.65 8.77 -1.95
CA MET A 296 1.13 8.77 -3.33
C MET A 296 0.22 9.55 -4.27
N GLU A 297 -1.09 9.47 -4.03
CA GLU A 297 -2.11 10.12 -4.84
C GLU A 297 -2.92 11.09 -4.00
N THR A 298 -3.32 12.20 -4.59
CA THR A 298 -4.30 13.11 -4.01
C THR A 298 -5.68 12.48 -4.14
N VAL A 299 -6.36 12.29 -3.01
CA VAL A 299 -7.72 11.75 -2.94
C VAL A 299 -8.63 12.83 -2.37
N ASP A 300 -9.74 13.12 -3.03
CA ASP A 300 -10.79 13.96 -2.44
C ASP A 300 -11.55 13.18 -1.36
N ARG A 301 -10.96 13.15 -0.15
CA ARG A 301 -11.51 12.43 0.99
C ARG A 301 -12.90 12.96 1.40
N GLU A 302 -13.19 14.25 1.18
CA GLU A 302 -14.52 14.79 1.45
C GLU A 302 -15.55 14.20 0.48
N ALA A 303 -15.23 14.11 -0.81
CA ALA A 303 -16.11 13.49 -1.81
C ALA A 303 -16.31 11.99 -1.52
N VAL A 304 -15.23 11.26 -1.22
CA VAL A 304 -15.29 9.82 -0.85
C VAL A 304 -16.18 9.61 0.37
N VAL A 305 -15.94 10.34 1.46
CA VAL A 305 -16.78 10.24 2.67
C VAL A 305 -18.23 10.54 2.38
N ASN A 306 -18.52 11.60 1.62
CA ASN A 306 -19.89 11.95 1.28
C ASN A 306 -20.61 10.88 0.44
N ALA A 307 -19.90 10.16 -0.41
CA ALA A 307 -20.44 9.06 -1.19
C ALA A 307 -20.69 7.80 -0.32
N VAL A 308 -19.76 7.48 0.58
CA VAL A 308 -19.76 6.25 1.36
C VAL A 308 -20.63 6.34 2.63
N TYR A 309 -20.76 7.51 3.23
CA TYR A 309 -21.46 7.69 4.51
C TYR A 309 -22.93 7.20 4.53
N PRO A 310 -23.75 7.40 3.47
CA PRO A 310 -25.10 6.81 3.43
C PRO A 310 -25.09 5.28 3.51
N VAL A 311 -24.06 4.64 2.93
CA VAL A 311 -23.86 3.17 3.02
C VAL A 311 -23.56 2.79 4.46
N LEU A 312 -22.64 3.52 5.11
CA LEU A 312 -22.28 3.25 6.52
C LEU A 312 -23.48 3.35 7.44
N LEU A 313 -24.33 4.38 7.28
CA LEU A 313 -25.56 4.54 8.07
C LEU A 313 -26.51 3.35 7.89
N ARG A 314 -26.75 2.95 6.64
CA ARG A 314 -27.63 1.83 6.33
C ARG A 314 -27.08 0.52 6.90
N ARG A 315 -25.82 0.22 6.66
CA ARG A 315 -25.16 -0.99 7.15
C ARG A 315 -25.14 -1.05 8.69
N LYS A 316 -24.94 0.11 9.36
CA LYS A 316 -25.09 0.21 10.82
C LYS A 316 -26.50 -0.16 11.27
N ALA A 317 -27.54 0.36 10.59
CA ALA A 317 -28.94 0.04 10.90
C ALA A 317 -29.26 -1.45 10.64
N GLU A 318 -28.61 -2.09 9.68
CA GLU A 318 -28.67 -3.53 9.39
C GLU A 318 -27.89 -4.38 10.41
N GLY A 319 -27.15 -3.77 11.33
CA GLY A 319 -26.46 -4.44 12.43
C GLY A 319 -25.05 -4.95 12.10
N VAL A 320 -24.37 -4.38 11.09
CA VAL A 320 -22.94 -4.69 10.87
C VAL A 320 -22.12 -4.28 12.09
N GLY A 321 -21.07 -5.08 12.39
CA GLY A 321 -20.19 -4.82 13.53
C GLY A 321 -19.38 -3.51 13.40
N GLU A 322 -19.00 -2.92 14.53
CA GLU A 322 -18.18 -1.69 14.58
C GLU A 322 -16.87 -1.83 13.81
N ARG A 323 -16.27 -3.02 13.82
CA ARG A 323 -15.03 -3.31 13.10
C ARG A 323 -15.16 -3.07 11.59
N TRP A 324 -16.26 -3.51 10.99
CA TRP A 324 -16.57 -3.28 9.58
C TRP A 324 -16.66 -1.77 9.28
N LEU A 325 -17.39 -1.03 10.12
CA LEU A 325 -17.52 0.42 9.98
C LEU A 325 -16.18 1.14 10.10
N GLU A 326 -15.36 0.76 11.08
CA GLU A 326 -14.03 1.37 11.31
C GLU A 326 -13.08 1.15 10.13
N GLN A 327 -13.10 -0.03 9.50
CA GLN A 327 -12.26 -0.31 8.34
C GLN A 327 -12.64 0.56 7.14
N VAL A 328 -13.93 0.73 6.88
CA VAL A 328 -14.42 1.59 5.81
C VAL A 328 -14.10 3.06 6.10
N VAL A 329 -14.24 3.51 7.35
CA VAL A 329 -13.84 4.88 7.75
C VAL A 329 -12.34 5.09 7.54
N ALA A 330 -11.49 4.12 7.93
CA ALA A 330 -10.04 4.21 7.74
C ALA A 330 -9.62 4.27 6.27
N ALA A 331 -10.37 3.61 5.36
CA ALA A 331 -10.11 3.67 3.93
C ALA A 331 -10.63 4.95 3.26
N SER A 332 -11.69 5.56 3.80
CA SER A 332 -12.40 6.68 3.17
C SER A 332 -12.01 8.07 3.70
N ALA A 333 -11.74 8.20 5.00
CA ALA A 333 -11.57 9.48 5.67
C ALA A 333 -10.10 9.75 6.03
N GLU A 334 -9.73 11.04 6.09
CA GLU A 334 -8.43 11.46 6.59
C GLU A 334 -8.34 11.21 8.11
N GLY A 335 -7.39 10.38 8.49
CA GLY A 335 -7.23 9.92 9.87
C GLY A 335 -6.30 10.78 10.75
N TYR A 336 -5.63 11.77 10.17
CA TYR A 336 -4.71 12.66 10.88
C TYR A 336 -5.18 14.11 10.84
N PRO A 337 -5.14 14.85 11.97
CA PRO A 337 -5.70 16.19 12.03
C PRO A 337 -4.87 17.27 11.35
N PHE A 338 -3.61 16.99 11.01
CA PHE A 338 -2.71 17.96 10.38
C PHE A 338 -2.48 17.67 8.90
N PRO A 339 -2.26 18.71 8.05
CA PRO A 339 -2.14 20.14 8.40
C PRO A 339 -3.45 20.78 8.78
N THR A 340 -3.39 21.79 9.68
CA THR A 340 -4.53 22.62 10.08
C THR A 340 -4.05 24.02 10.47
N ASN A 341 -4.97 24.94 10.72
CA ASN A 341 -4.69 26.28 11.27
C ASN A 341 -5.23 26.36 12.69
N LEU A 342 -4.37 26.27 13.70
CA LEU A 342 -4.78 26.18 15.10
C LEU A 342 -5.41 27.47 15.64
N ASP A 343 -5.22 28.61 15.00
CA ASP A 343 -5.90 29.87 15.30
C ASP A 343 -7.37 29.89 14.86
N ARG A 344 -7.70 29.12 13.83
CA ARG A 344 -9.06 29.01 13.26
C ARG A 344 -9.76 27.69 13.61
N ASP A 345 -8.99 26.66 13.87
CA ASP A 345 -9.45 25.31 14.24
C ASP A 345 -8.72 24.86 15.52
N PRO A 346 -8.95 25.58 16.67
CA PRO A 346 -8.29 25.24 17.91
C PRO A 346 -8.78 23.89 18.44
N PRO A 347 -7.92 23.13 19.15
CA PRO A 347 -8.35 21.90 19.81
C PRO A 347 -9.39 22.21 20.88
N ALA A 348 -10.53 21.52 20.85
CA ALA A 348 -11.57 21.69 21.85
C ALA A 348 -11.24 20.93 23.13
N ASP A 349 -10.74 19.69 22.98
CA ASP A 349 -10.38 18.79 24.08
C ASP A 349 -9.08 18.04 23.70
N GLY A 350 -7.93 18.50 24.16
CA GLY A 350 -6.64 17.88 23.86
C GLY A 350 -5.64 18.78 23.14
N LEU A 351 -4.73 18.20 22.35
CA LEU A 351 -3.62 18.91 21.70
C LEU A 351 -3.82 19.14 20.19
N ALA A 352 -4.84 18.52 19.60
CA ALA A 352 -5.13 18.62 18.17
C ALA A 352 -6.65 18.72 17.94
N PRO A 353 -7.09 19.38 16.86
CA PRO A 353 -8.49 19.32 16.45
C PRO A 353 -8.86 17.89 16.01
N PRO A 354 -10.16 17.55 15.94
CA PRO A 354 -10.59 16.24 15.45
C PRO A 354 -10.16 16.04 14.00
N SER A 355 -9.71 14.84 13.66
CA SER A 355 -9.50 14.44 12.26
C SER A 355 -10.83 14.30 11.53
N GLN A 356 -10.79 14.20 10.20
CA GLN A 356 -11.99 13.92 9.40
C GLN A 356 -12.62 12.58 9.80
N ALA A 357 -11.80 11.55 10.06
CA ALA A 357 -12.26 10.25 10.53
C ALA A 357 -12.96 10.34 11.89
N ASP A 358 -12.49 11.17 12.81
CA ASP A 358 -13.15 11.38 14.12
C ASP A 358 -14.52 12.03 13.96
N VAL A 359 -14.64 12.97 13.02
CA VAL A 359 -15.93 13.60 12.68
C VAL A 359 -16.90 12.57 12.10
N VAL A 360 -16.43 11.69 11.19
CA VAL A 360 -17.26 10.61 10.62
C VAL A 360 -17.68 9.62 11.70
N ARG A 361 -16.77 9.18 12.57
CA ARG A 361 -17.10 8.31 13.72
C ARG A 361 -18.14 8.92 14.63
N ARG A 362 -18.00 10.20 14.93
CA ARG A 362 -18.99 10.95 15.73
C ARG A 362 -20.34 11.00 15.02
N ALA A 363 -20.34 11.31 13.73
CA ALA A 363 -21.56 11.35 12.92
C ALA A 363 -22.29 10.02 12.89
N LEU A 364 -21.55 8.90 12.82
CA LEU A 364 -22.12 7.54 12.89
C LEU A 364 -22.69 7.24 14.26
N ARG A 365 -22.00 7.61 15.35
CA ARG A 365 -22.54 7.41 16.71
C ARG A 365 -23.81 8.18 16.97
N GLU A 366 -23.83 9.44 16.57
CA GLU A 366 -24.94 10.38 16.77
C GLU A 366 -25.98 10.36 15.64
N GLU A 367 -25.80 9.47 14.66
CA GLU A 367 -26.71 9.23 13.51
C GLU A 367 -27.04 10.52 12.73
N TRP A 368 -26.01 11.32 12.45
CA TRP A 368 -26.18 12.54 11.66
C TRP A 368 -26.72 12.23 10.27
N THR A 369 -27.57 13.12 9.77
CA THR A 369 -27.97 13.02 8.35
C THR A 369 -26.77 13.25 7.43
N PRO A 370 -26.80 12.69 6.20
CA PRO A 370 -25.73 12.96 5.22
C PRO A 370 -25.53 14.46 4.95
N GLN A 371 -26.58 15.25 5.00
CA GLN A 371 -26.52 16.71 4.85
C GLN A 371 -25.79 17.37 6.01
N ALA A 372 -26.04 16.93 7.24
CA ALA A 372 -25.38 17.46 8.43
C ALA A 372 -23.88 17.16 8.41
N LEU A 373 -23.49 15.93 8.06
CA LEU A 373 -22.08 15.56 7.91
C LEU A 373 -21.39 16.40 6.82
N ARG A 374 -22.01 16.51 5.64
CA ARG A 374 -21.46 17.32 4.53
C ARG A 374 -21.24 18.77 4.93
N ALA A 375 -22.22 19.40 5.62
CA ALA A 375 -22.09 20.76 6.12
C ALA A 375 -20.93 20.90 7.11
N ARG A 376 -20.77 19.93 7.99
CA ARG A 376 -19.67 19.90 8.97
C ARG A 376 -18.30 19.74 8.29
N LEU A 377 -18.12 18.79 7.38
CA LEU A 377 -16.86 18.57 6.66
C LEU A 377 -16.45 19.81 5.88
N ARG A 378 -17.40 20.46 5.21
CA ARG A 378 -17.16 21.72 4.52
C ARG A 378 -16.72 22.84 5.47
N ALA A 379 -17.35 22.97 6.62
CA ALA A 379 -16.98 23.96 7.63
C ALA A 379 -15.57 23.68 8.19
N ASP A 380 -15.22 22.41 8.43
CA ASP A 380 -13.90 22.00 8.89
C ASP A 380 -12.82 22.32 7.86
N ARG A 381 -13.09 22.05 6.57
CA ARG A 381 -12.18 22.43 5.47
C ARG A 381 -11.90 23.92 5.45
N VAL A 382 -12.96 24.76 5.50
CA VAL A 382 -12.82 26.23 5.51
C VAL A 382 -11.99 26.72 6.71
N ARG A 383 -12.15 26.09 7.90
CA ARG A 383 -11.33 26.44 9.06
C ARG A 383 -9.85 26.08 8.89
N ARG A 384 -9.55 25.04 8.13
CA ARG A 384 -8.18 24.60 7.85
C ARG A 384 -7.48 25.39 6.75
N GLU A 385 -8.24 26.08 5.92
CA GLU A 385 -7.69 26.99 4.91
C GLU A 385 -7.07 28.23 5.56
N SER A 386 -6.02 28.78 4.92
CA SER A 386 -5.30 29.94 5.45
C SER A 386 -6.01 31.28 5.22
N ARG A 387 -7.16 31.31 4.52
CA ARG A 387 -7.91 32.53 4.18
C ARG A 387 -9.40 32.34 4.43
#